data_70730b5ff3cf8e6b087cec7b56a8a67d
#
_entry.id   70730b5ff3cf8e6b087cec7b56a8a67d
#
_cell.length_a   1.000
_cell.length_b   1.000
_cell.length_c   1.000
_cell.angle_alpha   90.00
_cell.angle_beta   90.00
_cell.angle_gamma   90.00
#
_symmetry.space_group_name_H-M   'P 1'
#
loop_
_entity.id
_entity.type
_entity.pdbx_description
1 polymer ?
#
loop_
_entity_poly.entity_id
_entity_poly.type
_entity_poly.pdbx_seq_one_letter_code
_entity_poly.pdbx_strand_id
1 'polypeptide(L)'
;MSRKKIDGLAGIVQRILIVCLVLAPLCIAAAQQGKSASAKGSVDGRYEGTAKNAAGDIITVAFELTEKDGAMSGMIRSDHGDFNITGGSHKGEEVRLEFDANGATGTILLKLAEDKLSGTWSAGDDGGAVEVKKASAQAAPPKDKS
;
A
#
# COMPACT_ATOMS: atom_id res chain seq x y z
N MET A 1 -64.88 27.05 9.54
CA MET A 1 -63.90 25.94 9.47
C MET A 1 -64.08 25.25 8.14
N SER A 2 -63.32 25.66 7.14
CA SER A 2 -63.42 25.14 5.78
C SER A 2 -62.27 24.19 5.53
N ARG A 3 -62.58 22.90 5.44
CA ARG A 3 -61.67 21.90 4.91
C ARG A 3 -61.69 22.00 3.37
N LYS A 4 -60.65 22.54 2.78
CA LYS A 4 -60.42 22.47 1.34
C LYS A 4 -59.93 21.07 1.00
N LYS A 5 -60.78 20.34 0.34
CA LYS A 5 -60.53 19.08 -0.32
C LYS A 5 -59.61 19.35 -1.51
N ILE A 6 -58.47 18.76 -1.53
CA ILE A 6 -57.59 18.78 -2.72
C ILE A 6 -57.75 17.44 -3.41
N ASP A 7 -58.85 17.34 -4.16
CA ASP A 7 -59.03 16.24 -5.13
C ASP A 7 -58.49 16.75 -6.47
N GLY A 8 -57.37 16.25 -6.94
CA GLY A 8 -56.90 16.64 -8.25
C GLY A 8 -55.51 16.23 -8.69
N LEU A 9 -54.82 15.39 -7.95
CA LEU A 9 -53.47 15.00 -8.37
C LEU A 9 -53.29 13.51 -8.67
N ALA A 10 -54.36 12.75 -8.80
CA ALA A 10 -54.30 11.31 -9.06
C ALA A 10 -54.38 10.93 -10.55
N GLY A 11 -54.42 11.88 -11.45
CA GLY A 11 -54.67 11.60 -12.88
C GLY A 11 -53.48 11.77 -13.84
N ILE A 12 -52.37 12.33 -13.40
CA ILE A 12 -51.29 12.71 -14.33
C ILE A 12 -50.06 11.75 -14.22
N VAL A 13 -49.97 10.99 -13.15
CA VAL A 13 -48.83 10.08 -12.95
C VAL A 13 -48.97 8.77 -13.75
N GLN A 14 -50.20 8.44 -14.21
CA GLN A 14 -50.48 7.15 -14.87
C GLN A 14 -50.24 7.16 -16.38
N ARG A 15 -49.91 8.29 -17.00
CA ARG A 15 -49.73 8.36 -18.45
C ARG A 15 -48.30 8.57 -18.94
N ILE A 16 -47.35 8.66 -18.04
CA ILE A 16 -45.92 8.81 -18.39
C ILE A 16 -45.17 7.48 -18.33
N LEU A 17 -45.82 6.42 -17.87
CA LEU A 17 -45.15 5.11 -17.62
C LEU A 17 -45.22 4.14 -18.81
N ILE A 18 -45.73 4.53 -19.97
CA ILE A 18 -45.90 3.63 -21.12
C ILE A 18 -45.04 4.03 -22.33
N VAL A 19 -44.29 5.10 -22.30
CA VAL A 19 -43.48 5.52 -23.46
C VAL A 19 -41.97 5.24 -23.27
N CYS A 20 -41.56 4.78 -22.13
CA CYS A 20 -40.13 4.44 -21.88
C CYS A 20 -39.73 2.99 -22.13
N LEU A 21 -40.60 2.19 -22.78
CA LEU A 21 -40.33 0.74 -22.90
C LEU A 21 -39.86 0.29 -24.30
N VAL A 22 -39.47 1.15 -25.21
CA VAL A 22 -39.07 0.72 -26.54
C VAL A 22 -37.80 1.38 -27.05
N LEU A 23 -36.97 1.92 -26.21
CA LEU A 23 -35.59 2.19 -26.62
C LEU A 23 -34.67 1.65 -25.55
N ALA A 24 -34.43 0.35 -25.57
CA ALA A 24 -33.20 -0.19 -25.02
C ALA A 24 -32.05 0.30 -25.92
N PRO A 25 -31.33 1.35 -25.57
CA PRO A 25 -30.01 1.48 -26.12
C PRO A 25 -29.25 0.29 -25.61
N LEU A 26 -28.71 -0.43 -26.51
CA LEU A 26 -27.59 -1.31 -26.34
C LEU A 26 -26.47 -0.46 -25.72
N CYS A 27 -26.60 -0.09 -24.47
CA CYS A 27 -25.48 0.30 -23.68
C CYS A 27 -24.69 -0.98 -23.46
N ILE A 28 -23.80 -1.22 -24.40
CA ILE A 28 -22.56 -1.86 -24.08
C ILE A 28 -22.03 -1.07 -22.90
N ALA A 29 -22.32 -1.58 -21.71
CA ALA A 29 -21.53 -1.26 -20.56
C ALA A 29 -20.12 -1.74 -20.95
N ALA A 30 -19.36 -0.85 -21.54
CA ALA A 30 -17.94 -0.89 -21.40
C ALA A 30 -17.76 -0.97 -19.90
N ALA A 31 -17.62 -2.18 -19.38
CA ALA A 31 -17.10 -2.39 -18.08
C ALA A 31 -15.84 -1.56 -18.06
N GLN A 32 -15.95 -0.40 -17.47
CA GLN A 32 -14.82 0.27 -16.89
C GLN A 32 -14.36 -0.72 -15.84
N GLN A 33 -13.69 -1.71 -16.31
CA GLN A 33 -12.71 -2.37 -15.50
C GLN A 33 -11.80 -1.22 -15.13
N GLY A 34 -12.09 -0.65 -13.98
CA GLY A 34 -11.10 0.05 -13.24
C GLY A 34 -9.94 -0.90 -13.20
N LYS A 35 -9.01 -0.65 -14.08
CA LYS A 35 -7.76 -1.33 -14.14
C LYS A 35 -6.94 -0.82 -12.98
N SER A 36 -7.33 -1.21 -11.81
CA SER A 36 -6.45 -1.41 -10.69
C SER A 36 -5.94 -2.84 -10.74
N ALA A 37 -5.46 -3.22 -11.88
CA ALA A 37 -4.36 -4.11 -11.93
C ALA A 37 -3.12 -3.21 -11.96
N SER A 38 -2.85 -2.51 -10.86
CA SER A 38 -1.51 -2.41 -10.41
C SER A 38 -1.04 -3.86 -10.38
N ALA A 39 -0.21 -4.22 -11.33
CA ALA A 39 0.58 -5.41 -11.18
C ALA A 39 1.06 -5.34 -9.73
N LYS A 40 0.60 -6.26 -8.90
CA LYS A 40 1.14 -6.43 -7.56
C LYS A 40 2.59 -6.75 -7.80
N GLY A 41 3.43 -5.73 -7.82
CA GLY A 41 4.85 -5.91 -7.75
C GLY A 41 5.05 -6.61 -6.42
N SER A 42 5.50 -7.87 -6.47
CA SER A 42 5.89 -8.56 -5.27
C SER A 42 6.96 -7.73 -4.57
N VAL A 43 6.77 -7.47 -3.30
CA VAL A 43 7.74 -6.76 -2.47
C VAL A 43 8.85 -7.71 -1.99
N ASP A 44 8.79 -8.98 -2.39
CA ASP A 44 9.85 -9.94 -2.10
C ASP A 44 11.20 -9.50 -2.64
N GLY A 45 12.23 -9.71 -1.86
CA GLY A 45 13.60 -9.51 -2.27
C GLY A 45 14.41 -8.65 -1.34
N ARG A 46 15.60 -8.31 -1.80
CA ARG A 46 16.54 -7.45 -1.08
C ARG A 46 16.44 -6.03 -1.60
N TYR A 47 16.40 -5.09 -0.67
CA TYR A 47 16.42 -3.66 -0.93
C TYR A 47 17.56 -3.03 -0.16
N GLU A 48 18.26 -2.07 -0.77
CA GLU A 48 19.38 -1.38 -0.16
C GLU A 48 19.20 0.13 -0.29
N GLY A 49 19.60 0.86 0.74
CA GLY A 49 19.50 2.32 0.74
C GLY A 49 19.86 2.94 2.07
N THR A 50 19.17 4.00 2.41
CA THR A 50 19.46 4.79 3.60
C THR A 50 18.21 5.14 4.38
N ALA A 51 18.36 5.27 5.69
CA ALA A 51 17.39 5.88 6.58
C ALA A 51 17.99 7.15 7.20
N LYS A 52 17.16 8.11 7.54
CA LYS A 52 17.53 9.26 8.37
C LYS A 52 16.84 9.15 9.72
N ASN A 53 17.56 9.51 10.78
CA ASN A 53 16.96 9.65 12.10
C ASN A 53 16.48 11.11 12.34
N ALA A 54 15.85 11.34 13.49
CA ALA A 54 15.37 12.67 13.86
C ALA A 54 16.51 13.71 14.00
N ALA A 55 17.72 13.28 14.30
CA ALA A 55 18.91 14.14 14.37
C ALA A 55 19.48 14.50 12.98
N GLY A 56 19.02 13.80 11.93
CA GLY A 56 19.50 14.00 10.55
C GLY A 56 20.66 13.11 10.16
N ASP A 57 21.07 12.17 11.01
CA ASP A 57 22.13 11.22 10.70
C ASP A 57 21.64 10.22 9.64
N ILE A 58 22.54 9.86 8.75
CA ILE A 58 22.27 8.89 7.69
C ILE A 58 22.75 7.51 8.14
N ILE A 59 21.83 6.55 8.09
CA ILE A 59 22.05 5.17 8.45
C ILE A 59 21.92 4.32 7.19
N THR A 60 22.92 3.50 6.89
CA THR A 60 22.83 2.54 5.80
C THR A 60 21.91 1.39 6.22
N VAL A 61 20.96 1.05 5.36
CA VAL A 61 20.00 -0.02 5.64
C VAL A 61 19.85 -0.97 4.45
N ALA A 62 19.67 -2.24 4.75
CA ALA A 62 19.31 -3.26 3.79
C ALA A 62 18.10 -4.04 4.32
N PHE A 63 17.06 -4.17 3.52
CA PHE A 63 15.87 -4.95 3.84
C PHE A 63 15.90 -6.26 3.08
N GLU A 64 15.72 -7.36 3.77
CA GLU A 64 15.41 -8.66 3.19
C GLU A 64 13.95 -8.95 3.46
N LEU A 65 13.10 -8.81 2.45
CA LEU A 65 11.65 -8.91 2.58
C LEU A 65 11.13 -10.19 1.95
N THR A 66 10.20 -10.81 2.62
CA THR A 66 9.42 -11.96 2.11
C THR A 66 7.94 -11.65 2.29
N GLU A 67 7.20 -11.74 1.20
CA GLU A 67 5.75 -11.56 1.19
C GLU A 67 5.06 -12.91 0.98
N LYS A 68 4.11 -13.22 1.85
CA LYS A 68 3.23 -14.38 1.72
C LYS A 68 1.79 -13.98 2.03
N ASP A 69 0.93 -14.09 1.03
CA ASP A 69 -0.50 -13.77 1.15
C ASP A 69 -0.78 -12.35 1.70
N GLY A 70 0.08 -11.38 1.33
CA GLY A 70 0.00 -10.00 1.79
C GLY A 70 0.59 -9.76 3.18
N ALA A 71 1.06 -10.79 3.87
CA ALA A 71 1.80 -10.68 5.12
C ALA A 71 3.30 -10.53 4.84
N MET A 72 3.93 -9.60 5.54
CA MET A 72 5.34 -9.29 5.39
C MET A 72 6.16 -9.90 6.53
N SER A 73 7.32 -10.42 6.19
CA SER A 73 8.32 -10.91 7.12
C SER A 73 9.72 -10.65 6.57
N GLY A 74 10.74 -10.84 7.39
CA GLY A 74 12.11 -10.67 6.94
C GLY A 74 13.04 -10.06 7.99
N MET A 75 14.06 -9.35 7.51
CA MET A 75 15.10 -8.75 8.34
C MET A 75 15.51 -7.38 7.79
N ILE A 76 15.83 -6.49 8.71
CA ILE A 76 16.42 -5.19 8.42
C ILE A 76 17.85 -5.25 8.95
N ARG A 77 18.82 -5.00 8.09
CA ARG A 77 20.23 -4.84 8.48
C ARG A 77 20.61 -3.38 8.43
N SER A 78 21.32 -2.91 9.42
CA SER A 78 21.80 -1.53 9.47
C SER A 78 23.16 -1.43 10.15
N ASP A 79 23.78 -0.26 10.05
CA ASP A 79 25.04 0.04 10.77
C ASP A 79 24.86 -0.03 12.30
N HIS A 80 23.64 0.00 12.79
CA HIS A 80 23.30 -0.10 14.22
C HIS A 80 22.91 -1.53 14.67
N GLY A 81 22.89 -2.48 13.76
CA GLY A 81 22.55 -3.88 14.02
C GLY A 81 21.42 -4.40 13.12
N ASP A 82 21.08 -5.65 13.38
CA ASP A 82 20.06 -6.39 12.64
C ASP A 82 18.75 -6.40 13.44
N PHE A 83 17.63 -6.15 12.77
CA PHE A 83 16.31 -6.13 13.36
C PHE A 83 15.38 -7.10 12.63
N ASN A 84 14.69 -7.94 13.37
CA ASN A 84 13.72 -8.85 12.78
C ASN A 84 12.41 -8.12 12.49
N ILE A 85 11.87 -8.34 11.29
CA ILE A 85 10.51 -7.91 10.94
C ILE A 85 9.56 -8.91 11.59
N THR A 86 8.79 -8.42 12.57
CA THR A 86 7.86 -9.23 13.36
C THR A 86 6.50 -9.32 12.74
N GLY A 87 6.19 -8.44 11.79
CA GLY A 87 4.94 -8.41 11.07
C GLY A 87 4.89 -7.32 10.02
N GLY A 88 3.79 -7.27 9.31
CA GLY A 88 3.55 -6.24 8.32
C GLY A 88 2.49 -6.64 7.30
N SER A 89 2.17 -5.72 6.42
CA SER A 89 1.19 -5.93 5.35
C SER A 89 1.57 -5.16 4.10
N HIS A 90 1.21 -5.72 2.96
CA HIS A 90 1.31 -5.08 1.66
C HIS A 90 -0.08 -4.94 1.04
N LYS A 91 -0.47 -3.72 0.69
CA LYS A 91 -1.76 -3.41 0.04
C LYS A 91 -1.55 -2.39 -1.07
N GLY A 92 -1.61 -2.85 -2.31
CA GLY A 92 -1.38 -1.97 -3.46
C GLY A 92 0.04 -1.43 -3.49
N GLU A 93 0.20 -0.13 -3.31
CA GLU A 93 1.50 0.53 -3.21
C GLU A 93 1.98 0.74 -1.76
N GLU A 94 1.12 0.46 -0.78
CA GLU A 94 1.44 0.69 0.63
C GLU A 94 2.01 -0.57 1.28
N VAL A 95 3.17 -0.43 1.88
CA VAL A 95 3.85 -1.47 2.64
C VAL A 95 4.04 -0.98 4.06
N ARG A 96 3.48 -1.72 5.00
CA ARG A 96 3.67 -1.51 6.43
C ARG A 96 4.50 -2.65 7.00
N LEU A 97 5.55 -2.31 7.74
CA LEU A 97 6.40 -3.27 8.43
C LEU A 97 6.42 -2.95 9.91
N GLU A 98 6.48 -4.01 10.72
CA GLU A 98 6.69 -3.93 12.16
C GLU A 98 7.97 -4.70 12.50
N PHE A 99 8.82 -4.13 13.32
CA PHE A 99 10.11 -4.76 13.69
C PHE A 99 10.39 -4.62 15.18
N ASP A 100 11.21 -5.50 15.68
CA ASP A 100 11.70 -5.44 17.07
C ASP A 100 12.99 -4.61 17.11
N ALA A 101 12.95 -3.53 17.86
CA ALA A 101 14.06 -2.63 18.12
C ALA A 101 14.52 -2.80 19.58
N ASN A 102 15.17 -3.93 19.89
CA ASN A 102 15.69 -4.24 21.23
C ASN A 102 14.62 -4.21 22.34
N GLY A 103 13.45 -4.80 22.06
CA GLY A 103 12.32 -4.87 22.99
C GLY A 103 11.32 -3.72 22.87
N ALA A 104 11.56 -2.77 21.98
CA ALA A 104 10.56 -1.79 21.54
C ALA A 104 10.06 -2.16 20.15
N THR A 105 8.77 -1.96 19.90
CA THR A 105 8.22 -2.17 18.55
C THR A 105 8.46 -0.94 17.70
N GLY A 106 9.14 -1.12 16.58
CA GLY A 106 9.26 -0.10 15.55
C GLY A 106 8.26 -0.34 14.42
N THR A 107 7.91 0.71 13.72
CA THR A 107 7.02 0.67 12.54
C THR A 107 7.66 1.39 11.36
N ILE A 108 7.53 0.83 10.18
CA ILE A 108 7.97 1.45 8.93
C ILE A 108 6.75 1.52 7.99
N LEU A 109 6.48 2.70 7.47
CA LEU A 109 5.45 2.94 6.47
C LEU A 109 6.11 3.32 5.16
N LEU A 110 5.96 2.50 4.14
CA LEU A 110 6.61 2.65 2.85
C LEU A 110 5.60 2.75 1.73
N LYS A 111 5.99 3.42 0.67
CA LYS A 111 5.32 3.43 -0.62
C LYS A 111 6.20 2.75 -1.65
N LEU A 112 5.61 1.78 -2.35
CA LEU A 112 6.27 1.09 -3.46
C LEU A 112 6.06 1.91 -4.74
N ALA A 113 7.15 2.26 -5.40
CA ALA A 113 7.15 2.89 -6.71
C ALA A 113 8.19 2.18 -7.58
N GLU A 114 7.72 1.34 -8.49
CA GLU A 114 8.57 0.48 -9.31
C GLU A 114 9.47 -0.43 -8.43
N ASP A 115 10.76 -0.18 -8.42
CA ASP A 115 11.75 -0.94 -7.64
C ASP A 115 12.24 -0.20 -6.38
N LYS A 116 11.52 0.85 -5.98
CA LYS A 116 11.89 1.72 -4.86
C LYS A 116 10.83 1.68 -3.76
N LEU A 117 11.28 1.59 -2.53
CA LEU A 117 10.46 1.77 -1.35
C LEU A 117 10.92 3.05 -0.63
N SER A 118 9.99 3.96 -0.38
CA SER A 118 10.29 5.21 0.32
C SER A 118 9.18 5.54 1.32
N GLY A 119 9.57 6.11 2.45
CA GLY A 119 8.60 6.46 3.47
C GLY A 119 9.24 6.90 4.77
N THR A 120 8.64 6.48 5.87
CA THR A 120 9.06 6.86 7.22
C THR A 120 9.16 5.64 8.13
N TRP A 121 10.03 5.74 9.12
CA TRP A 121 10.15 4.77 10.19
C TRP A 121 10.04 5.45 11.54
N SER A 122 9.66 4.69 12.55
CA SER A 122 9.62 5.14 13.94
C SER A 122 9.91 3.96 14.87
N ALA A 123 10.67 4.21 15.93
CA ALA A 123 10.97 3.23 16.99
C ALA A 123 11.17 3.98 18.31
N GLY A 124 10.24 3.83 19.25
CA GLY A 124 10.24 4.62 20.47
C GLY A 124 10.13 6.11 20.19
N ASP A 125 11.09 6.88 20.69
CA ASP A 125 11.16 8.35 20.52
C ASP A 125 11.98 8.78 19.28
N ASP A 126 12.52 7.82 18.53
CA ASP A 126 13.30 8.08 17.32
C ASP A 126 12.49 7.72 16.06
N GLY A 127 12.87 8.34 14.95
CA GLY A 127 12.22 8.11 13.67
C GLY A 127 12.74 9.03 12.58
N GLY A 128 12.29 8.79 11.36
CA GLY A 128 12.68 9.63 10.25
C GLY A 128 12.30 9.07 8.90
N ALA A 129 12.98 9.52 7.86
CA ALA A 129 12.75 9.08 6.50
C ALA A 129 13.58 7.84 6.16
N VAL A 130 13.05 6.99 5.28
CA VAL A 130 13.76 5.84 4.75
C VAL A 130 13.52 5.74 3.24
N GLU A 131 14.58 5.42 2.53
CA GLU A 131 14.54 5.23 1.08
C GLU A 131 15.47 4.07 0.72
N VAL A 132 14.89 3.05 0.09
CA VAL A 132 15.62 1.86 -0.36
C VAL A 132 15.18 1.47 -1.77
N LYS A 133 16.10 0.91 -2.53
CA LYS A 133 15.87 0.42 -3.89
C LYS A 133 16.12 -1.07 -3.94
N LYS A 134 15.35 -1.77 -4.75
CA LYS A 134 15.53 -3.21 -4.97
C LYS A 134 16.93 -3.48 -5.49
N ALA A 135 17.69 -4.28 -4.77
CA ALA A 135 18.99 -4.72 -5.21
C ALA A 135 18.81 -5.61 -6.43
N SER A 136 19.49 -5.30 -7.52
CA SER A 136 19.58 -6.23 -8.64
C SER A 136 20.16 -7.55 -8.12
N ALA A 137 19.66 -8.68 -8.61
CA ALA A 137 20.07 -10.03 -8.19
C ALA A 137 21.55 -10.36 -8.45
N GLN A 138 22.40 -9.38 -8.56
CA GLN A 138 23.80 -9.49 -8.94
C GLN A 138 24.71 -8.79 -7.93
N ALA A 139 24.82 -9.37 -6.78
CA ALA A 139 26.06 -9.35 -5.99
C ALA A 139 25.97 -10.41 -4.90
N ALA A 140 26.29 -11.64 -5.23
CA ALA A 140 26.76 -12.56 -4.22
C ALA A 140 27.98 -11.91 -3.56
N PRO A 141 28.06 -11.85 -2.22
CA PRO A 141 29.26 -11.33 -1.58
C PRO A 141 30.46 -12.15 -2.05
N PRO A 142 31.62 -11.52 -2.25
CA PRO A 142 32.82 -12.27 -2.55
C PRO A 142 33.02 -13.27 -1.41
N LYS A 143 33.03 -14.55 -1.74
CA LYS A 143 33.49 -15.60 -0.80
C LYS A 143 34.93 -15.27 -0.55
N ASP A 144 35.19 -14.71 0.59
CA ASP A 144 36.56 -14.59 1.11
C ASP A 144 37.12 -16.01 1.21
N LYS A 145 38.10 -16.30 0.36
CA LYS A 145 38.88 -17.53 0.43
C LYS A 145 40.04 -17.25 1.42
N SER A 146 39.84 -17.69 2.63
CA SER A 146 40.98 -17.99 3.49
C SER A 146 41.55 -19.33 3.10
#